data_f0240bf50d9cd364f18e81ee59392a21
#
_entry.id   f0240bf50d9cd364f18e81ee59392a21
#
_cell.length_a   1.000
_cell.length_b   1.000
_cell.length_c   1.000
_cell.angle_alpha   90.00
_cell.angle_beta   90.00
_cell.angle_gamma   90.00
#
_symmetry.space_group_name_H-M   'P 1'
#
loop_
_entity.id
_entity.type
_entity.pdbx_description
1 polymer ?
#
loop_
_entity_poly.entity_id
_entity_poly.type
_entity_poly.pdbx_seq_one_letter_code
_entity_poly.pdbx_strand_id
1 'polypeptide(L)'
;MILTYNSCRSTTSQFMREIILISFLGPDQPNQFTRLMQVLSVHSLQILDVGQAVIHNQLTLGIVVASDNETATALAMKEILILAHDIGLTVRFKPISNAEYEQWVSEGGRTRYIVTALAPELTAAHLQAVTKIVSSQGFNIETVTRLSGRLDLQTD
;
A
#
# COMPACT_ATOMS: atom_id res chain seq x y z
N MET A 1 12.52 4.93 9.65
CA MET A 1 13.69 4.87 8.74
C MET A 1 13.25 5.48 7.42
N ILE A 2 13.74 6.67 7.10
CA ILE A 2 13.39 7.38 5.85
C ILE A 2 14.42 6.95 4.82
N LEU A 3 14.00 6.22 3.78
CA LEU A 3 14.84 5.91 2.62
C LEU A 3 14.57 6.93 1.53
N THR A 4 15.48 7.87 1.34
CA THR A 4 15.50 8.76 0.18
C THR A 4 16.25 8.07 -0.96
N TYR A 5 15.55 7.79 -2.06
CA TYR A 5 16.15 7.22 -3.27
C TYR A 5 16.44 8.30 -4.29
N ASN A 6 17.70 8.45 -4.68
CA ASN A 6 18.13 9.31 -5.76
C ASN A 6 18.06 8.56 -7.10
N SER A 7 17.23 9.04 -8.01
CA SER A 7 17.09 8.50 -9.36
C SER A 7 18.29 8.89 -10.23
N CYS A 8 19.09 7.92 -10.61
CA CYS A 8 20.03 8.06 -11.71
C CYS A 8 19.29 7.73 -13.02
N ARG A 9 19.14 8.73 -13.90
CA ARG A 9 18.60 8.54 -15.25
C ARG A 9 19.64 7.79 -16.09
N SER A 10 19.35 6.57 -16.48
CA SER A 10 19.97 5.90 -17.60
C SER A 10 18.92 5.64 -18.69
N THR A 11 19.11 6.34 -19.78
CA THR A 11 18.48 6.09 -21.10
C THR A 11 18.87 4.70 -21.55
N THR A 12 17.92 3.78 -21.77
CA THR A 12 18.00 2.81 -22.89
C THR A 12 16.93 1.74 -22.77
N SER A 13 16.28 1.44 -23.92
CA SER A 13 15.48 0.26 -24.22
C SER A 13 14.12 0.17 -23.52
N GLN A 14 13.09 0.37 -24.33
CA GLN A 14 11.69 0.02 -24.01
C GLN A 14 11.53 -1.49 -23.87
N PHE A 15 12.12 -2.11 -22.86
CA PHE A 15 11.60 -3.37 -22.36
C PHE A 15 10.27 -3.06 -21.69
N MET A 16 9.22 -3.72 -22.11
CA MET A 16 7.90 -3.62 -21.46
C MET A 16 8.05 -4.19 -20.06
N ARG A 17 8.27 -3.30 -19.11
CA ARG A 17 8.40 -3.64 -17.70
C ARG A 17 7.03 -3.98 -17.18
N GLU A 18 6.88 -5.17 -16.67
CA GLU A 18 5.63 -5.60 -16.05
C GLU A 18 5.55 -4.99 -14.63
N ILE A 19 4.51 -4.19 -14.39
CA ILE A 19 4.23 -3.57 -13.09
C ILE A 19 2.96 -4.17 -12.53
N ILE A 20 3.01 -4.66 -11.29
CA ILE A 20 1.88 -5.30 -10.63
C ILE A 20 1.68 -4.73 -9.23
N LEU A 21 0.46 -4.32 -8.93
CA LEU A 21 0.02 -4.09 -7.56
C LEU A 21 -0.46 -5.42 -6.97
N ILE A 22 0.16 -5.82 -5.88
CA ILE A 22 -0.21 -6.99 -5.08
C ILE A 22 -0.88 -6.47 -3.80
N SER A 23 -2.13 -6.82 -3.58
CA SER A 23 -2.90 -6.42 -2.40
C SER A 23 -3.22 -7.63 -1.53
N PHE A 24 -2.92 -7.53 -0.24
CA PHE A 24 -3.20 -8.57 0.74
C PHE A 24 -4.17 -8.06 1.80
N LEU A 25 -5.08 -8.94 2.22
CA LEU A 25 -6.05 -8.68 3.28
C LEU A 25 -6.24 -9.93 4.13
N GLY A 26 -6.23 -9.79 5.45
CA GLY A 26 -6.50 -10.88 6.39
C GLY A 26 -6.02 -10.62 7.81
N PRO A 27 -6.02 -11.62 8.68
CA PRO A 27 -5.54 -11.48 10.05
C PRO A 27 -4.07 -11.05 10.10
N ASP A 28 -3.76 -10.07 10.94
CA ASP A 28 -2.37 -9.66 11.18
C ASP A 28 -1.65 -10.69 12.06
N GLN A 29 -0.56 -11.24 11.54
CA GLN A 29 0.25 -12.23 12.24
C GLN A 29 1.74 -11.92 12.09
N PRO A 30 2.57 -12.27 13.08
CA PRO A 30 4.02 -12.10 13.00
C PRO A 30 4.61 -12.80 11.77
N ASN A 31 5.67 -12.21 11.22
CA ASN A 31 6.47 -12.75 10.10
C ASN A 31 5.78 -12.85 8.73
N GLN A 32 4.51 -12.47 8.57
CA GLN A 32 3.84 -12.50 7.27
C GLN A 32 4.58 -11.63 6.25
N PHE A 33 4.88 -10.39 6.60
CA PHE A 33 5.62 -9.47 5.72
C PHE A 33 7.00 -10.03 5.32
N THR A 34 7.75 -10.58 6.26
CA THR A 34 9.07 -11.18 5.99
C THR A 34 8.99 -12.34 5.00
N ARG A 35 7.99 -13.22 5.17
CA ARG A 35 7.79 -14.37 4.26
C ARG A 35 7.42 -13.91 2.84
N LEU A 36 6.57 -12.89 2.71
CA LEU A 36 6.22 -12.31 1.42
C LEU A 36 7.45 -11.68 0.73
N MET A 37 8.24 -10.91 1.48
CA MET A 37 9.48 -10.31 0.96
C MET A 37 10.49 -11.37 0.51
N GLN A 38 10.55 -12.51 1.19
CA GLN A 38 11.43 -13.61 0.80
C GLN A 38 11.09 -14.14 -0.59
N VAL A 39 9.81 -14.36 -0.90
CA VAL A 39 9.38 -14.80 -2.23
C VAL A 39 9.75 -13.76 -3.29
N LEU A 40 9.42 -12.48 -3.05
CA LEU A 40 9.76 -11.40 -4.00
C LEU A 40 11.27 -11.29 -4.25
N SER A 41 12.08 -11.49 -3.20
CA SER A 41 13.53 -11.44 -3.29
C SER A 41 14.12 -12.60 -4.10
N VAL A 42 13.62 -13.83 -3.90
CA VAL A 42 14.08 -15.02 -4.64
C VAL A 42 13.89 -14.85 -6.15
N HIS A 43 12.80 -14.20 -6.55
CA HIS A 43 12.50 -13.93 -7.97
C HIS A 43 13.05 -12.59 -8.47
N SER A 44 13.82 -11.86 -7.63
CA SER A 44 14.47 -10.59 -7.97
C SER A 44 13.49 -9.51 -8.45
N LEU A 45 12.25 -9.49 -7.93
CA LEU A 45 11.30 -8.43 -8.24
C LEU A 45 11.71 -7.14 -7.54
N GLN A 46 11.69 -6.04 -8.30
CA GLN A 46 11.92 -4.72 -7.73
C GLN A 46 10.65 -4.20 -7.03
N ILE A 47 10.79 -3.70 -5.81
CA ILE A 47 9.71 -3.03 -5.10
C ILE A 47 9.73 -1.55 -5.49
N LEU A 48 8.61 -1.06 -6.03
CA LEU A 48 8.41 0.34 -6.40
C LEU A 48 7.71 1.13 -5.29
N ASP A 49 6.77 0.49 -4.58
CA ASP A 49 6.06 1.09 -3.45
C ASP A 49 5.53 0.02 -2.51
N VAL A 50 5.33 0.39 -1.24
CA VAL A 50 4.74 -0.49 -0.23
C VAL A 50 3.98 0.32 0.80
N GLY A 51 2.76 -0.12 1.11
CA GLY A 51 1.92 0.47 2.15
C GLY A 51 1.24 -0.60 2.99
N GLN A 52 1.25 -0.42 4.31
CA GLN A 52 0.63 -1.34 5.26
C GLN A 52 -0.22 -0.58 6.27
N ALA A 53 -1.38 -1.13 6.58
CA ALA A 53 -2.23 -0.69 7.68
C ALA A 53 -2.76 -1.89 8.45
N VAL A 54 -2.86 -1.75 9.77
CA VAL A 54 -3.49 -2.76 10.64
C VAL A 54 -4.61 -2.09 11.42
N ILE A 55 -5.85 -2.55 11.22
CA ILE A 55 -7.04 -2.06 11.92
C ILE A 55 -7.71 -3.26 12.57
N HIS A 56 -7.83 -3.24 13.90
CA HIS A 56 -8.48 -4.31 14.67
C HIS A 56 -7.97 -5.71 14.30
N ASN A 57 -6.64 -5.89 14.30
CA ASN A 57 -5.96 -7.14 13.93
C ASN A 57 -6.22 -7.62 12.47
N GLN A 58 -6.72 -6.74 11.62
CA GLN A 58 -6.83 -6.97 10.18
C GLN A 58 -5.73 -6.22 9.46
N LEU A 59 -4.88 -6.96 8.77
CA LEU A 59 -3.83 -6.46 7.90
C LEU A 59 -4.41 -6.06 6.54
N THR A 60 -4.07 -4.88 6.08
CA THR A 60 -4.16 -4.47 4.68
C THR A 60 -2.75 -4.11 4.22
N LEU A 61 -2.23 -4.80 3.22
CA LEU A 61 -0.89 -4.58 2.70
C LEU A 61 -0.98 -4.45 1.18
N GLY A 62 -0.39 -3.39 0.63
CA GLY A 62 -0.23 -3.17 -0.80
C GLY A 62 1.26 -3.13 -1.15
N ILE A 63 1.67 -3.80 -2.21
CA ILE A 63 3.05 -3.79 -2.72
C ILE A 63 2.99 -3.59 -4.22
N VAL A 64 3.67 -2.56 -4.73
CA VAL A 64 3.86 -2.39 -6.17
C VAL A 64 5.22 -2.94 -6.54
N VAL A 65 5.22 -3.93 -7.42
CA VAL A 65 6.45 -4.58 -7.90
C VAL A 65 6.63 -4.36 -9.40
N ALA A 66 7.87 -4.42 -9.84
CA ALA A 66 8.21 -4.41 -11.26
C ALA A 66 9.25 -5.47 -11.60
N SER A 67 9.16 -6.00 -12.81
CA SER A 67 10.08 -6.98 -13.35
C SER A 67 10.21 -6.82 -14.88
N ASP A 68 11.39 -7.12 -15.38
CA ASP A 68 11.66 -7.23 -16.82
C ASP A 68 11.62 -8.70 -17.28
N ASN A 69 11.30 -9.63 -16.37
CA ASN A 69 11.27 -11.08 -16.62
C ASN A 69 9.88 -11.64 -16.32
N GLU A 70 9.08 -11.81 -17.36
CA GLU A 70 7.71 -12.35 -17.29
C GLU A 70 7.64 -13.74 -16.61
N THR A 71 8.60 -14.61 -16.89
CA THR A 71 8.64 -15.96 -16.30
C THR A 71 8.88 -15.88 -14.78
N ALA A 72 9.82 -15.05 -14.34
CA ALA A 72 10.09 -14.84 -12.92
C ALA A 72 8.87 -14.22 -12.21
N THR A 73 8.21 -13.27 -12.86
CA THR A 73 6.97 -12.66 -12.36
C THR A 73 5.87 -13.70 -12.19
N ALA A 74 5.61 -14.53 -13.19
CA ALA A 74 4.56 -15.56 -13.13
C ALA A 74 4.83 -16.58 -12.01
N LEU A 75 6.09 -17.00 -11.84
CA LEU A 75 6.50 -17.90 -10.74
C LEU A 75 6.31 -17.24 -9.38
N ALA A 76 6.75 -15.99 -9.22
CA ALA A 76 6.57 -15.25 -7.98
C ALA A 76 5.08 -15.09 -7.61
N MET A 77 4.22 -14.73 -8.58
CA MET A 77 2.78 -14.60 -8.34
C MET A 77 2.14 -15.92 -7.91
N LYS A 78 2.55 -17.04 -8.52
CA LYS A 78 2.11 -18.38 -8.11
C LYS A 78 2.54 -18.72 -6.69
N GLU A 79 3.79 -18.49 -6.33
CA GLU A 79 4.29 -18.76 -4.97
C GLU A 79 3.64 -17.85 -3.93
N ILE A 80 3.43 -16.56 -4.25
CA ILE A 80 2.69 -15.63 -3.39
C ILE A 80 1.26 -16.10 -3.17
N LEU A 81 0.57 -16.59 -4.20
CA LEU A 81 -0.79 -17.09 -4.08
C LEU A 81 -0.87 -18.27 -3.10
N ILE A 82 0.05 -19.22 -3.22
CA ILE A 82 0.13 -20.38 -2.33
C ILE A 82 0.47 -19.92 -0.91
N LEU A 83 1.51 -19.10 -0.75
CA LEU A 83 1.92 -18.59 0.55
C LEU A 83 0.81 -17.79 1.23
N ALA A 84 0.12 -16.89 0.51
CA ALA A 84 -0.97 -16.10 1.06
C ALA A 84 -2.10 -17.00 1.60
N HIS A 85 -2.48 -18.03 0.85
CA HIS A 85 -3.44 -19.04 1.31
C HIS A 85 -2.98 -19.71 2.60
N ASP A 86 -1.73 -20.16 2.66
CA ASP A 86 -1.17 -20.88 3.81
C ASP A 86 -1.09 -20.04 5.09
N ILE A 87 -0.91 -18.72 4.93
CA ILE A 87 -0.85 -17.78 6.06
C ILE A 87 -2.17 -17.06 6.33
N GLY A 88 -3.26 -17.50 5.68
CA GLY A 88 -4.61 -16.97 5.90
C GLY A 88 -4.87 -15.58 5.32
N LEU A 89 -4.09 -15.17 4.30
CA LEU A 89 -4.31 -13.90 3.61
C LEU A 89 -5.04 -14.11 2.28
N THR A 90 -5.98 -13.22 1.99
CA THR A 90 -6.51 -13.06 0.63
C THR A 90 -5.56 -12.19 -0.17
N VAL A 91 -5.22 -12.60 -1.39
CA VAL A 91 -4.35 -11.84 -2.29
C VAL A 91 -5.07 -11.48 -3.58
N ARG A 92 -4.78 -10.29 -4.11
CA ARG A 92 -5.23 -9.82 -5.43
C ARG A 92 -4.05 -9.24 -6.19
N PHE A 93 -3.99 -9.54 -7.49
CA PHE A 93 -3.00 -9.01 -8.42
C PHE A 93 -3.71 -8.06 -9.39
N LYS A 94 -3.19 -6.84 -9.52
CA LYS A 94 -3.67 -5.86 -10.51
C LYS A 94 -2.49 -5.41 -11.35
N PRO A 95 -2.42 -5.78 -12.64
CA PRO A 95 -1.46 -5.19 -13.56
C PRO A 95 -1.67 -3.67 -13.64
N ILE A 96 -0.57 -2.93 -13.71
CA ILE A 96 -0.54 -1.48 -13.86
C ILE A 96 0.18 -1.17 -15.16
N SER A 97 -0.45 -0.40 -16.05
CA SER A 97 0.21 0.05 -17.27
C SER A 97 1.31 1.08 -16.95
N ASN A 98 2.33 1.17 -17.82
CA ASN A 98 3.39 2.17 -17.66
C ASN A 98 2.82 3.59 -17.60
N ALA A 99 1.79 3.89 -18.39
CA ALA A 99 1.13 5.20 -18.39
C ALA A 99 0.45 5.51 -17.05
N GLU A 100 -0.27 4.53 -16.46
CA GLU A 100 -0.88 4.69 -15.11
C GLU A 100 0.20 4.91 -14.05
N TYR A 101 1.31 4.17 -14.14
CA TYR A 101 2.41 4.31 -13.19
C TYR A 101 3.11 5.68 -13.32
N GLU A 102 3.41 6.13 -14.54
CA GLU A 102 4.01 7.44 -14.80
C GLU A 102 3.10 8.58 -14.32
N GLN A 103 1.80 8.48 -14.57
CA GLN A 103 0.82 9.43 -14.07
C GLN A 103 0.86 9.48 -12.54
N TRP A 104 0.82 8.33 -11.87
CA TRP A 104 0.86 8.23 -10.41
C TRP A 104 2.17 8.83 -9.83
N VAL A 105 3.33 8.57 -10.45
CA VAL A 105 4.61 9.15 -10.05
C VAL A 105 4.61 10.67 -10.22
N SER A 106 4.05 11.18 -11.32
CA SER A 106 3.95 12.63 -11.56
C SER A 106 3.05 13.33 -10.55
N GLU A 107 2.02 12.65 -10.06
CA GLU A 107 1.13 13.12 -9.01
C GLU A 107 1.78 13.12 -7.61
N GLY A 108 2.81 12.32 -7.39
CA GLY A 108 3.53 12.20 -6.10
C GLY A 108 4.26 13.49 -5.66
N GLY A 109 4.45 14.46 -6.54
CA GLY A 109 5.03 15.78 -6.23
C GLY A 109 4.07 16.80 -5.64
N ARG A 110 2.83 16.40 -5.31
CA ARG A 110 1.81 17.31 -4.74
C ARG A 110 2.17 17.73 -3.32
N THR A 111 1.85 18.98 -2.98
CA THR A 111 1.98 19.47 -1.61
C THR A 111 1.06 18.69 -0.67
N ARG A 112 1.63 18.13 0.40
CA ARG A 112 0.88 17.37 1.41
C ARG A 112 0.50 18.28 2.57
N TYR A 113 -0.73 18.17 3.03
CA TYR A 113 -1.25 18.88 4.20
C TYR A 113 -1.66 17.88 5.26
N ILE A 114 -1.45 18.24 6.52
CA ILE A 114 -1.90 17.47 7.67
C ILE A 114 -3.04 18.25 8.33
N VAL A 115 -4.21 17.59 8.39
CA VAL A 115 -5.37 18.12 9.11
C VAL A 115 -5.57 17.30 10.37
N THR A 116 -5.59 17.95 11.54
CA THR A 116 -5.84 17.31 12.82
C THR A 116 -7.20 17.74 13.35
N ALA A 117 -8.08 16.78 13.59
CA ALA A 117 -9.36 17.00 14.24
C ALA A 117 -9.32 16.47 15.68
N LEU A 118 -9.72 17.31 16.65
CA LEU A 118 -9.79 16.95 18.07
C LEU A 118 -11.26 17.01 18.51
N ALA A 119 -11.74 15.93 19.11
CA ALA A 119 -13.07 15.85 19.68
C ALA A 119 -13.05 14.89 20.89
N PRO A 120 -13.88 15.12 21.92
CA PRO A 120 -14.02 14.19 23.06
C PRO A 120 -14.45 12.80 22.59
N GLU A 121 -15.37 12.75 21.64
CA GLU A 121 -15.84 11.55 20.96
C GLU A 121 -15.82 11.77 19.45
N LEU A 122 -15.27 10.81 18.71
CA LEU A 122 -15.21 10.88 17.24
C LEU A 122 -16.38 10.13 16.64
N THR A 123 -17.31 10.87 16.03
CA THR A 123 -18.49 10.31 15.33
C THR A 123 -18.32 10.37 13.81
N ALA A 124 -19.13 9.60 13.08
CA ALA A 124 -19.19 9.66 11.64
C ALA A 124 -19.55 11.07 11.13
N ALA A 125 -20.40 11.80 11.85
CA ALA A 125 -20.78 13.18 11.50
C ALA A 125 -19.58 14.13 11.56
N HIS A 126 -18.70 13.98 12.58
CA HIS A 126 -17.47 14.77 12.66
C HIS A 126 -16.53 14.48 11.49
N LEU A 127 -16.33 13.21 11.13
CA LEU A 127 -15.52 12.84 9.97
C LEU A 127 -16.12 13.37 8.67
N GLN A 128 -17.45 13.25 8.50
CA GLN A 128 -18.13 13.78 7.33
C GLN A 128 -17.94 15.30 7.18
N ALA A 129 -18.04 16.06 8.27
CA ALA A 129 -17.86 17.50 8.23
C ALA A 129 -16.44 17.88 7.80
N VAL A 130 -15.42 17.24 8.39
CA VAL A 130 -14.01 17.49 8.04
C VAL A 130 -13.73 17.10 6.58
N THR A 131 -14.14 15.90 6.17
CA THR A 131 -13.86 15.40 4.82
C THR A 131 -14.59 16.23 3.75
N LYS A 132 -15.80 16.76 4.05
CA LYS A 132 -16.53 17.68 3.16
C LYS A 132 -15.76 18.99 2.97
N ILE A 133 -15.17 19.55 4.02
CA ILE A 133 -14.35 20.76 3.91
C ILE A 133 -13.13 20.49 3.04
N VAL A 134 -12.41 19.40 3.31
CA VAL A 134 -11.19 19.02 2.56
C VAL A 134 -11.52 18.84 1.08
N SER A 135 -12.55 18.07 0.75
CA SER A 135 -12.93 17.80 -0.64
C SER A 135 -13.46 19.05 -1.37
N SER A 136 -14.16 19.98 -0.66
CA SER A 136 -14.62 21.25 -1.27
C SER A 136 -13.48 22.16 -1.71
N GLN A 137 -12.28 21.98 -1.18
CA GLN A 137 -11.06 22.67 -1.59
C GLN A 137 -10.27 21.93 -2.69
N GLY A 138 -10.82 20.86 -3.25
CA GLY A 138 -10.18 20.07 -4.30
C GLY A 138 -9.08 19.13 -3.81
N PHE A 139 -8.96 18.92 -2.50
CA PHE A 139 -7.98 17.98 -1.94
C PHE A 139 -8.52 16.56 -1.87
N ASN A 140 -7.65 15.59 -2.09
CA ASN A 140 -7.92 14.17 -1.83
C ASN A 140 -7.37 13.78 -0.44
N ILE A 141 -8.02 12.81 0.20
CA ILE A 141 -7.58 12.27 1.48
C ILE A 141 -6.82 10.98 1.21
N GLU A 142 -5.51 10.99 1.45
CA GLU A 142 -4.64 9.83 1.24
C GLU A 142 -4.63 8.88 2.43
N THR A 143 -4.62 9.44 3.66
CA THR A 143 -4.48 8.64 4.88
C THR A 143 -5.31 9.24 6.00
N VAL A 144 -6.00 8.38 6.75
CA VAL A 144 -6.68 8.75 8.00
C VAL A 144 -6.13 7.89 9.12
N THR A 145 -5.58 8.51 10.16
CA THR A 145 -5.00 7.81 11.29
C THR A 145 -5.54 8.35 12.60
N ARG A 146 -5.92 7.48 13.51
CA ARG A 146 -6.27 7.85 14.87
C ARG A 146 -5.00 8.08 15.70
N LEU A 147 -4.90 9.23 16.36
CA LEU A 147 -3.74 9.61 17.20
C LEU A 147 -3.92 9.21 18.67
N SER A 148 -5.16 9.07 19.15
CA SER A 148 -5.44 8.63 20.53
C SER A 148 -5.38 7.11 20.67
N GLY A 149 -5.13 6.62 21.89
CA GLY A 149 -5.20 5.20 22.23
C GLY A 149 -6.56 4.58 21.95
N ARG A 150 -6.65 3.25 22.04
CA ARG A 150 -7.91 2.50 21.92
C ARG A 150 -8.82 2.87 23.09
N LEU A 151 -10.11 3.04 22.83
CA LEU A 151 -11.10 3.24 23.91
C LEU A 151 -11.43 1.88 24.51
N ASP A 152 -11.33 1.77 25.83
CA ASP A 152 -11.92 0.64 26.56
C ASP A 152 -13.44 0.80 26.53
N LEU A 153 -14.13 -0.20 26.00
CA LEU A 153 -15.58 -0.29 26.15
C LEU A 153 -15.82 -0.80 27.58
N GLN A 154 -15.96 0.11 28.54
CA GLN A 154 -16.45 -0.25 29.87
C GLN A 154 -17.93 -0.63 29.69
N THR A 155 -18.23 -1.90 29.86
CA THR A 155 -19.60 -2.36 30.09
C THR A 155 -19.97 -2.04 31.52
N ASP A 156 -20.85 -1.05 31.70
CA ASP A 156 -21.58 -0.86 32.96
C ASP A 156 -22.41 -2.11 33.30
#